data_21c95ee5a72ae3d9cc1034a0f3216ce8
#
_entry.id   21c95ee5a72ae3d9cc1034a0f3216ce8
#
_cell.length_a   1.000
_cell.length_b   1.000
_cell.length_c   1.000
_cell.angle_alpha   90.00
_cell.angle_beta   90.00
_cell.angle_gamma   90.00
#
_symmetry.space_group_name_H-M   'P 1'
#
loop_
_entity.id
_entity.type
_entity.pdbx_description
1 polymer ?
#
loop_
_entity_poly.entity_id
_entity_poly.type
_entity_poly.pdbx_seq_one_letter_code
_entity_poly.pdbx_strand_id
1 'polypeptide(L)'
;TIRVRSNPNTQLDLVYDAITQALENFETDGVNEKDLKRIKAGQETAFYNGISTNLNKALQLGLYSEYAGDPGFIGQDIQNILNVTVEDVQRAYEKYIKDKPAVFLSMVPQDQSSLVLSNSTQADVKEEEIVLGAEKNFSMKYGKEKSEFEKTPTKYDRSEPPFGEPP
;
A
#
# COMPACT_ATOMS: atom_id res chain seq x y z
N THR A 1 -6.74 -1.89 -6.20
CA THR A 1 -5.79 -2.63 -7.06
C THR A 1 -6.07 -4.12 -6.98
N ILE A 2 -6.24 -4.76 -8.15
CA ILE A 2 -6.32 -6.24 -8.26
C ILE A 2 -4.93 -6.70 -8.70
N ARG A 3 -4.35 -7.66 -7.98
CA ARG A 3 -3.05 -8.26 -8.31
C ARG A 3 -3.23 -9.77 -8.42
N VAL A 4 -2.91 -10.32 -9.58
CA VAL A 4 -2.98 -11.74 -9.84
C VAL A 4 -1.59 -12.27 -10.14
N ARG A 5 -1.25 -13.42 -9.56
CA ARG A 5 -0.03 -14.17 -9.86
C ARG A 5 -0.42 -15.45 -10.56
N SER A 6 -0.04 -15.59 -11.81
CA SER A 6 -0.29 -16.79 -12.60
C SER A 6 0.78 -17.87 -12.38
N ASN A 7 0.49 -19.08 -12.80
CA ASN A 7 1.47 -20.14 -12.91
C ASN A 7 2.49 -19.81 -14.02
N PRO A 8 3.70 -20.38 -13.98
CA PRO A 8 4.67 -20.23 -15.06
C PRO A 8 4.08 -20.58 -16.44
N ASN A 9 4.48 -19.85 -17.46
CA ASN A 9 4.05 -20.01 -18.85
C ASN A 9 2.55 -19.84 -19.11
N THR A 10 1.82 -19.18 -18.24
CA THR A 10 0.41 -18.85 -18.45
C THR A 10 0.30 -17.59 -19.31
N GLN A 11 -0.49 -17.65 -20.38
CA GLN A 11 -0.88 -16.49 -21.16
C GLN A 11 -1.73 -15.54 -20.30
N LEU A 12 -1.37 -14.26 -20.27
CA LEU A 12 -2.06 -13.29 -19.40
C LEU A 12 -3.46 -12.91 -19.91
N ASP A 13 -3.78 -13.21 -21.16
CA ASP A 13 -5.17 -13.12 -21.65
C ASP A 13 -6.11 -14.01 -20.83
N LEU A 14 -5.71 -15.22 -20.48
CA LEU A 14 -6.51 -16.12 -19.62
C LEU A 14 -6.74 -15.54 -18.23
N VAL A 15 -5.75 -14.80 -17.73
CA VAL A 15 -5.89 -14.10 -16.42
C VAL A 15 -6.87 -12.93 -16.54
N TYR A 16 -6.79 -12.18 -17.63
CA TYR A 16 -7.71 -11.09 -17.91
C TYR A 16 -9.16 -11.62 -18.01
N ASP A 17 -9.37 -12.67 -18.77
CA ASP A 17 -10.69 -13.31 -18.93
C ASP A 17 -11.23 -13.80 -17.59
N ALA A 18 -10.37 -14.41 -16.76
CA ALA A 18 -10.77 -14.86 -15.42
C ALA A 18 -11.16 -13.69 -14.48
N ILE A 19 -10.46 -12.55 -14.57
CA ILE A 19 -10.83 -11.34 -13.82
C ILE A 19 -12.18 -10.81 -14.30
N THR A 20 -12.37 -10.72 -15.62
CA THR A 20 -13.62 -10.23 -16.22
C THR A 20 -14.78 -11.13 -15.81
N GLN A 21 -14.62 -12.45 -15.95
CA GLN A 21 -15.65 -13.41 -15.54
C GLN A 21 -15.97 -13.31 -14.03
N ALA A 22 -14.98 -13.07 -13.18
CA ALA A 22 -15.21 -12.90 -11.74
C ALA A 22 -16.04 -11.64 -11.44
N LEU A 23 -15.83 -10.55 -12.19
CA LEU A 23 -16.62 -9.33 -12.06
C LEU A 23 -18.05 -9.53 -12.58
N GLU A 24 -18.23 -10.22 -13.70
CA GLU A 24 -19.55 -10.59 -14.24
C GLU A 24 -20.33 -11.49 -13.26
N ASN A 25 -19.67 -12.46 -12.66
CA ASN A 25 -20.27 -13.31 -11.64
C ASN A 25 -20.69 -12.48 -10.41
N PHE A 26 -19.83 -11.53 -9.99
CA PHE A 26 -20.18 -10.62 -8.91
C PHE A 26 -21.41 -9.75 -9.24
N GLU A 27 -21.54 -9.29 -10.47
CA GLU A 27 -22.73 -8.53 -10.91
C GLU A 27 -24.00 -9.37 -10.91
N THR A 28 -23.88 -10.65 -11.25
CA THR A 28 -25.00 -11.60 -11.34
C THR A 28 -25.42 -12.10 -9.96
N ASP A 29 -24.46 -12.52 -9.15
CA ASP A 29 -24.71 -13.21 -7.89
C ASP A 29 -24.85 -12.22 -6.71
N GLY A 30 -24.30 -11.00 -6.87
CA GLY A 30 -24.28 -10.00 -5.82
C GLY A 30 -23.30 -10.30 -4.70
N VAL A 31 -23.45 -9.59 -3.59
CA VAL A 31 -22.63 -9.76 -2.39
C VAL A 31 -23.22 -10.85 -1.50
N ASN A 32 -22.44 -11.85 -1.20
CA ASN A 32 -22.83 -12.91 -0.28
C ASN A 32 -22.60 -12.46 1.18
N GLU A 33 -23.64 -12.39 1.99
CA GLU A 33 -23.55 -11.97 3.40
C GLU A 33 -22.58 -12.82 4.23
N LYS A 34 -22.52 -14.14 3.98
CA LYS A 34 -21.61 -15.03 4.69
C LYS A 34 -20.15 -14.69 4.37
N ASP A 35 -19.86 -14.38 3.12
CA ASP A 35 -18.52 -13.97 2.70
C ASP A 35 -18.17 -12.58 3.24
N LEU A 36 -19.10 -11.64 3.22
CA LEU A 36 -18.90 -10.34 3.84
C LEU A 36 -18.58 -10.47 5.34
N LYS A 37 -19.33 -11.30 6.07
CA LYS A 37 -19.06 -11.58 7.48
C LYS A 37 -17.69 -12.20 7.71
N ARG A 38 -17.27 -13.14 6.87
CA ARG A 38 -15.95 -13.77 6.93
C ARG A 38 -14.83 -12.75 6.67
N ILE A 39 -15.01 -11.90 5.67
CA ILE A 39 -14.04 -10.84 5.33
C ILE A 39 -13.92 -9.84 6.48
N LYS A 40 -15.02 -9.37 7.04
CA LYS A 40 -15.04 -8.45 8.20
C LYS A 40 -14.29 -9.05 9.40
N ALA A 41 -14.55 -10.31 9.74
CA ALA A 41 -13.83 -11.01 10.80
C ALA A 41 -12.32 -11.11 10.53
N GLY A 42 -11.93 -11.35 9.26
CA GLY A 42 -10.53 -11.33 8.85
C GLY A 42 -9.88 -9.96 8.99
N GLN A 43 -10.57 -8.90 8.60
CA GLN A 43 -10.10 -7.51 8.74
C GLN A 43 -9.98 -7.10 10.22
N GLU A 44 -10.95 -7.48 11.05
CA GLU A 44 -10.90 -7.25 12.49
C GLU A 44 -9.68 -7.93 13.13
N THR A 45 -9.45 -9.19 12.77
CA THR A 45 -8.27 -9.93 13.23
C THR A 45 -6.97 -9.26 12.79
N ALA A 46 -6.89 -8.84 11.53
CA ALA A 46 -5.72 -8.15 11.00
C ALA A 46 -5.48 -6.81 11.71
N PHE A 47 -6.55 -6.06 11.99
CA PHE A 47 -6.49 -4.80 12.72
C PHE A 47 -5.87 -5.00 14.12
N TYR A 48 -6.40 -5.91 14.92
CA TYR A 48 -5.88 -6.16 16.26
C TYR A 48 -4.46 -6.72 16.27
N ASN A 49 -4.12 -7.61 15.33
CA ASN A 49 -2.75 -8.08 15.16
C ASN A 49 -1.81 -6.94 14.77
N GLY A 50 -2.26 -6.04 13.90
CA GLY A 50 -1.48 -4.87 13.47
C GLY A 50 -1.08 -3.93 14.61
N ILE A 51 -1.88 -3.84 15.66
CA ILE A 51 -1.62 -2.99 16.83
C ILE A 51 -1.19 -3.78 18.08
N SER A 52 -0.76 -5.03 17.92
CA SER A 52 -0.42 -5.90 19.07
C SER A 52 0.85 -5.47 19.82
N THR A 53 1.80 -4.81 19.15
CA THR A 53 3.03 -4.32 19.75
C THR A 53 2.97 -2.83 20.08
N ASN A 54 3.76 -2.39 21.08
CA ASN A 54 3.83 -0.98 21.45
C ASN A 54 4.34 -0.09 20.31
N LEU A 55 5.30 -0.58 19.54
CA LEU A 55 5.83 0.14 18.38
C LEU A 55 4.73 0.35 17.33
N ASN A 56 4.04 -0.71 16.96
CA ASN A 56 2.97 -0.62 15.96
C ASN A 56 1.82 0.26 16.43
N LYS A 57 1.46 0.21 17.73
CA LYS A 57 0.47 1.15 18.30
C LYS A 57 0.92 2.60 18.14
N ALA A 58 2.17 2.89 18.50
CA ALA A 58 2.70 4.24 18.41
C ALA A 58 2.71 4.75 16.97
N LEU A 59 3.16 3.92 16.02
CA LEU A 59 3.14 4.25 14.60
C LEU A 59 1.71 4.48 14.09
N GLN A 60 0.77 3.62 14.44
CA GLN A 60 -0.62 3.74 14.00
C GLN A 60 -1.29 5.00 14.58
N LEU A 61 -1.07 5.30 15.87
CA LEU A 61 -1.58 6.52 16.47
C LEU A 61 -0.97 7.77 15.82
N GLY A 62 0.32 7.73 15.48
CA GLY A 62 0.98 8.80 14.73
C GLY A 62 0.36 9.02 13.35
N LEU A 63 0.07 7.95 12.60
CA LEU A 63 -0.60 8.02 11.31
C LEU A 63 -2.02 8.61 11.43
N TYR A 64 -2.81 8.20 12.43
CA TYR A 64 -4.13 8.79 12.64
C TYR A 64 -4.05 10.26 13.05
N SER A 65 -3.07 10.64 13.87
CA SER A 65 -2.83 12.05 14.20
C SER A 65 -2.54 12.88 12.95
N GLU A 66 -1.70 12.35 12.05
CA GLU A 66 -1.30 13.04 10.81
C GLU A 66 -2.43 13.13 9.79
N TYR A 67 -3.10 11.99 9.49
CA TYR A 67 -4.05 11.93 8.38
C TYR A 67 -5.51 12.15 8.77
N ALA A 68 -5.89 11.84 10.01
CA ALA A 68 -7.24 12.03 10.52
C ALA A 68 -7.34 13.22 11.51
N GLY A 69 -6.20 13.79 11.92
CA GLY A 69 -6.17 14.89 12.89
C GLY A 69 -6.42 14.47 14.34
N ASP A 70 -6.68 13.18 14.59
CA ASP A 70 -6.99 12.64 15.91
C ASP A 70 -6.48 11.20 16.04
N PRO A 71 -5.53 10.91 16.94
CA PRO A 71 -5.10 9.54 17.22
C PRO A 71 -6.23 8.64 17.75
N GLY A 72 -7.29 9.22 18.36
CA GLY A 72 -8.47 8.50 18.80
C GLY A 72 -9.33 7.93 17.66
N PHE A 73 -9.07 8.34 16.41
CA PHE A 73 -9.74 7.79 15.23
C PHE A 73 -9.57 6.27 15.08
N ILE A 74 -8.59 5.67 15.77
CA ILE A 74 -8.38 4.21 15.78
C ILE A 74 -9.65 3.42 16.16
N GLY A 75 -10.45 3.94 17.10
CA GLY A 75 -11.73 3.33 17.48
C GLY A 75 -12.80 3.47 16.41
N GLN A 76 -12.83 4.59 15.71
CA GLN A 76 -13.75 4.83 14.61
C GLN A 76 -13.41 3.98 13.39
N ASP A 77 -12.12 3.80 13.09
CA ASP A 77 -11.66 3.05 11.93
C ASP A 77 -12.11 1.58 11.97
N ILE A 78 -11.93 0.90 13.13
CA ILE A 78 -12.43 -0.47 13.27
C ILE A 78 -13.97 -0.53 13.19
N GLN A 79 -14.67 0.44 13.72
CA GLN A 79 -16.14 0.49 13.61
C GLN A 79 -16.60 0.70 12.17
N ASN A 80 -15.88 1.52 11.39
CA ASN A 80 -16.16 1.71 9.96
C ASN A 80 -16.06 0.38 9.21
N ILE A 81 -15.04 -0.45 9.50
CA ILE A 81 -14.88 -1.78 8.91
C ILE A 81 -16.04 -2.71 9.31
N LEU A 82 -16.38 -2.76 10.60
CA LEU A 82 -17.40 -3.65 11.12
C LEU A 82 -18.82 -3.28 10.68
N ASN A 83 -19.07 -2.02 10.39
CA ASN A 83 -20.39 -1.52 9.99
C ASN A 83 -20.64 -1.59 8.47
N VAL A 84 -19.67 -2.01 7.65
CA VAL A 84 -19.88 -2.17 6.21
C VAL A 84 -21.05 -3.11 5.94
N THR A 85 -21.95 -2.70 5.06
CA THR A 85 -23.12 -3.50 4.64
C THR A 85 -22.93 -4.06 3.24
N VAL A 86 -23.85 -4.94 2.83
CA VAL A 86 -23.92 -5.45 1.45
C VAL A 86 -24.12 -4.29 0.47
N GLU A 87 -25.00 -3.36 0.81
CA GLU A 87 -25.32 -2.19 0.01
C GLU A 87 -24.10 -1.25 -0.14
N ASP A 88 -23.28 -1.13 0.91
CA ASP A 88 -22.04 -0.35 0.85
C ASP A 88 -21.05 -0.94 -0.17
N VAL A 89 -20.92 -2.27 -0.16
CA VAL A 89 -20.04 -2.96 -1.10
C VAL A 89 -20.54 -2.80 -2.54
N GLN A 90 -21.84 -2.97 -2.76
CA GLN A 90 -22.47 -2.80 -4.06
C GLN A 90 -22.29 -1.37 -4.58
N ARG A 91 -22.57 -0.38 -3.75
CA ARG A 91 -22.39 1.04 -4.08
C ARG A 91 -20.94 1.37 -4.42
N ALA A 92 -19.99 0.82 -3.67
CA ALA A 92 -18.56 1.03 -3.93
C ALA A 92 -18.14 0.39 -5.26
N TYR A 93 -18.63 -0.80 -5.57
CA TYR A 93 -18.40 -1.46 -6.85
C TYR A 93 -18.90 -0.62 -8.03
N GLU A 94 -20.15 -0.19 -7.98
CA GLU A 94 -20.77 0.64 -9.04
C GLU A 94 -20.06 1.98 -9.22
N LYS A 95 -19.65 2.58 -8.10
CA LYS A 95 -18.99 3.91 -8.14
C LYS A 95 -17.56 3.85 -8.66
N TYR A 96 -16.80 2.81 -8.30
CA TYR A 96 -15.35 2.82 -8.47
C TYR A 96 -14.82 1.76 -9.43
N ILE A 97 -15.60 0.72 -9.77
CA ILE A 97 -15.14 -0.42 -10.56
C ILE A 97 -15.95 -0.58 -11.83
N LYS A 98 -17.27 -0.71 -11.71
CA LYS A 98 -18.14 -0.96 -12.85
C LYS A 98 -18.02 0.16 -13.88
N ASP A 99 -17.75 -0.24 -15.12
CA ASP A 99 -17.62 0.68 -16.29
C ASP A 99 -16.59 1.80 -16.08
N LYS A 100 -15.59 1.59 -15.24
CA LYS A 100 -14.53 2.59 -15.01
C LYS A 100 -13.29 2.26 -15.84
N PRO A 101 -12.57 3.28 -16.32
CA PRO A 101 -11.27 3.11 -16.94
C PRO A 101 -10.32 2.39 -16.00
N ALA A 102 -9.58 1.41 -16.53
CA ALA A 102 -8.58 0.66 -15.75
C ALA A 102 -7.26 0.59 -16.51
N VAL A 103 -6.17 0.54 -15.78
CA VAL A 103 -4.83 0.31 -16.32
C VAL A 103 -4.45 -1.13 -16.00
N PHE A 104 -4.07 -1.86 -17.05
CA PHE A 104 -3.60 -3.24 -16.93
C PHE A 104 -2.09 -3.26 -17.13
N LEU A 105 -1.39 -3.81 -16.17
CA LEU A 105 0.06 -3.95 -16.20
C LEU A 105 0.41 -5.44 -16.25
N SER A 106 1.06 -5.84 -17.34
CA SER A 106 1.58 -7.19 -17.52
C SER A 106 3.03 -7.26 -17.09
N MET A 107 3.35 -8.18 -16.18
CA MET A 107 4.73 -8.47 -15.77
C MET A 107 5.03 -9.94 -16.09
N VAL A 108 5.98 -10.15 -16.97
CA VAL A 108 6.42 -11.48 -17.41
C VAL A 108 7.94 -11.60 -17.23
N PRO A 109 8.46 -12.84 -17.14
CA PRO A 109 9.91 -13.05 -17.14
C PRO A 109 10.56 -12.47 -18.40
N GLN A 110 11.84 -12.12 -18.28
CA GLN A 110 12.65 -11.74 -19.44
C GLN A 110 12.57 -12.83 -20.50
N ASP A 111 12.54 -12.45 -21.77
CA ASP A 111 12.42 -13.35 -22.93
C ASP A 111 11.07 -14.08 -23.08
N GLN A 112 10.05 -13.74 -22.29
CA GLN A 112 8.71 -14.28 -22.39
C GLN A 112 7.66 -13.22 -22.75
N SER A 113 8.02 -12.25 -23.57
CA SER A 113 7.13 -11.15 -23.98
C SER A 113 5.86 -11.63 -24.71
N SER A 114 5.88 -12.83 -25.28
CA SER A 114 4.68 -13.45 -25.91
C SER A 114 3.57 -13.78 -24.93
N LEU A 115 3.84 -13.80 -23.62
CA LEU A 115 2.84 -14.09 -22.58
C LEU A 115 2.05 -12.87 -22.11
N VAL A 116 2.43 -11.67 -22.51
CA VAL A 116 1.72 -10.44 -22.13
C VAL A 116 0.30 -10.41 -22.71
N LEU A 117 -0.57 -9.62 -22.11
CA LEU A 117 -1.92 -9.37 -22.61
C LEU A 117 -1.87 -8.86 -24.05
N SER A 118 -2.61 -9.50 -24.96
CA SER A 118 -2.51 -9.32 -26.41
C SER A 118 -2.69 -7.88 -26.89
N ASN A 119 -3.49 -7.06 -26.18
CA ASN A 119 -3.73 -5.66 -26.52
C ASN A 119 -2.78 -4.69 -25.79
N SER A 120 -1.71 -5.21 -25.16
CA SER A 120 -0.73 -4.36 -24.50
C SER A 120 0.12 -3.60 -25.52
N THR A 121 0.35 -2.33 -25.24
CA THR A 121 1.34 -1.52 -25.96
C THR A 121 2.59 -1.41 -25.10
N GLN A 122 3.74 -1.55 -25.71
CA GLN A 122 5.00 -1.33 -24.99
C GLN A 122 5.06 0.15 -24.56
N ALA A 123 5.30 0.37 -23.27
CA ALA A 123 5.49 1.72 -22.77
C ALA A 123 6.83 2.28 -23.28
N ASP A 124 6.80 3.48 -23.84
CA ASP A 124 8.02 4.21 -24.19
C ASP A 124 8.60 4.83 -22.91
N VAL A 125 9.28 4.00 -22.14
CA VAL A 125 9.96 4.45 -20.92
C VAL A 125 11.34 4.95 -21.32
N LYS A 126 11.51 6.27 -21.29
CA LYS A 126 12.84 6.89 -21.38
C LYS A 126 13.45 6.85 -19.97
N GLU A 127 14.38 5.94 -19.79
CA GLU A 127 15.20 5.95 -18.58
C GLU A 127 16.06 7.21 -18.60
N GLU A 128 15.97 8.02 -17.56
CA GLU A 128 16.92 9.12 -17.36
C GLU A 128 18.31 8.51 -17.14
N GLU A 129 19.28 9.05 -17.88
CA GLU A 129 20.67 8.64 -17.70
C GLU A 129 21.09 8.92 -16.25
N ILE A 130 21.42 7.86 -15.49
CA ILE A 130 21.97 8.02 -14.15
C ILE A 130 23.34 8.66 -14.30
N VAL A 131 23.43 9.96 -14.07
CA VAL A 131 24.70 10.68 -14.04
C VAL A 131 25.44 10.25 -12.78
N LEU A 132 26.33 9.28 -12.94
CA LEU A 132 27.25 8.84 -11.88
C LEU A 132 28.05 10.06 -11.38
N GLY A 133 27.83 10.42 -10.12
CA GLY A 133 28.50 11.56 -9.50
C GLY A 133 27.61 12.77 -9.22
N ALA A 134 26.32 12.75 -9.59
CA ALA A 134 25.36 13.76 -9.14
C ALA A 134 25.29 13.82 -7.60
N GLU A 135 25.53 12.70 -6.92
CA GLU A 135 25.66 12.60 -5.48
C GLU A 135 26.83 13.41 -4.90
N LYS A 136 27.92 13.63 -5.67
CA LYS A 136 29.04 14.47 -5.21
C LYS A 136 28.66 15.94 -5.04
N ASN A 137 27.59 16.38 -5.67
CA ASN A 137 27.05 17.75 -5.56
C ASN A 137 25.85 17.82 -4.62
N PHE A 138 25.42 16.67 -4.06
CA PHE A 138 24.40 16.63 -3.04
C PHE A 138 25.03 17.07 -1.71
N SER A 139 25.20 18.37 -1.55
CA SER A 139 25.40 18.93 -0.22
C SER A 139 24.06 18.84 0.47
N MET A 140 23.91 17.94 1.45
CA MET A 140 22.80 18.03 2.39
C MET A 140 22.84 19.43 3.00
N LYS A 141 21.89 20.25 2.63
CA LYS A 141 21.59 21.53 3.31
C LYS A 141 20.91 21.25 4.67
N TYR A 142 21.42 20.31 5.41
CA TYR A 142 21.25 20.42 6.86
C TYR A 142 22.25 21.50 7.25
N GLY A 143 21.73 22.69 7.49
CA GLY A 143 22.53 23.78 7.97
C GLY A 143 23.35 23.29 9.15
N LYS A 144 24.57 23.75 9.28
CA LYS A 144 25.39 23.55 10.49
C LYS A 144 24.74 24.20 11.73
N GLU A 145 23.53 24.72 11.55
CA GLU A 145 22.73 25.28 12.61
C GLU A 145 22.09 24.18 13.42
N LYS A 146 22.43 24.14 14.69
CA LYS A 146 21.79 23.25 15.66
C LYS A 146 20.29 23.53 15.71
N SER A 147 19.48 22.47 15.78
CA SER A 147 18.04 22.61 15.99
C SER A 147 17.75 23.35 17.30
N GLU A 148 16.56 23.94 17.45
CA GLU A 148 16.15 24.56 18.72
C GLU A 148 16.21 23.55 19.89
N PHE A 149 15.95 22.28 19.61
CA PHE A 149 16.09 21.22 20.59
C PHE A 149 17.55 21.02 21.05
N GLU A 150 18.53 21.10 20.15
CA GLU A 150 19.95 20.99 20.47
C GLU A 150 20.49 22.24 21.17
N LYS A 151 19.94 23.42 20.85
CA LYS A 151 20.29 24.68 21.49
C LYS A 151 19.71 24.81 22.91
N THR A 152 18.60 24.10 23.19
CA THR A 152 17.94 24.18 24.50
C THR A 152 18.81 23.56 25.58
N PRO A 153 19.16 24.30 26.66
CA PRO A 153 19.95 23.76 27.77
C PRO A 153 19.27 22.55 28.39
N THR A 154 20.03 21.52 28.65
CA THR A 154 19.54 20.28 29.28
C THR A 154 20.57 19.77 30.31
N LYS A 155 20.06 19.09 31.33
CA LYS A 155 20.91 18.41 32.31
C LYS A 155 21.54 17.11 31.80
N TYR A 156 21.11 16.63 30.64
CA TYR A 156 21.61 15.41 30.04
C TYR A 156 22.68 15.76 29.02
N ASP A 157 23.76 14.98 29.01
CA ASP A 157 24.74 15.02 27.93
C ASP A 157 24.09 14.49 26.65
N ARG A 158 24.10 15.31 25.61
CA ARG A 158 23.58 15.00 24.26
C ARG A 158 24.71 14.84 23.26
N SER A 159 25.97 14.79 23.73
CA SER A 159 27.08 14.46 22.84
C SER A 159 26.92 13.05 22.31
N GLU A 160 27.40 12.84 21.10
CA GLU A 160 27.42 11.51 20.50
C GLU A 160 28.30 10.60 21.37
N PRO A 161 27.78 9.42 21.82
CA PRO A 161 28.59 8.53 22.61
C PRO A 161 29.82 8.07 21.81
N PRO A 162 31.00 7.92 22.46
CA PRO A 162 32.16 7.46 21.73
C PRO A 162 31.87 6.09 21.09
N PHE A 163 32.21 5.96 19.82
CA PHE A 163 32.12 4.67 19.13
C PHE A 163 32.97 3.64 19.92
N GLY A 164 32.31 2.59 20.39
CA GLY A 164 33.01 1.44 20.95
C GLY A 164 33.89 0.79 19.88
N GLU A 165 35.02 0.21 20.28
CA GLU A 165 35.78 -0.61 19.36
C GLU A 165 34.88 -1.76 18.85
N PRO A 166 34.86 -2.04 17.53
CA PRO A 166 34.11 -3.17 17.01
C PRO A 166 34.64 -4.47 17.64
N PRO A 167 33.75 -5.42 17.97
CA PRO A 167 34.13 -6.70 18.57
C PRO A 167 34.99 -7.53 17.64
#